data_b22198548139f4a0b10768884b5303dc
#
_entry.id   b22198548139f4a0b10768884b5303dc
#
_cell.length_a   1.000
_cell.length_b   1.000
_cell.length_c   1.000
_cell.angle_alpha   90.00
_cell.angle_beta   90.00
_cell.angle_gamma   90.00
#
_symmetry.space_group_name_H-M   'P 1'
#
loop_
_entity.id
_entity.type
_entity.pdbx_description
1 polymer ?
#
loop_
_entity_poly.entity_id
_entity_poly.type
_entity_poly.pdbx_seq_one_letter_code
_entity_poly.pdbx_strand_id
1 'polypeptide(L)'
;MRRLPCMMMTTTPPVQLVWFKRDLRLEDHAPLYLASQQGSCIFLYVFEPEIMQQPDFSAIHGRFILESLKVLAQQIRLLGGKLLVLTGNITQILTLIHQQVPFTTVWSHQETGNWATYQRDIAVGSWLKAKGIAWEEIPQTGVIRKLKTRDGWAEQWQHRMNQPLYPVPTALHSPVLDTAILPLATHSNLWFGQLESDRSMQKGGSVIALKTLETFLTHRGAMYRQHMSSPVTGEHACSRLSPYLAWGNISIKQVYQATKQQEQSLKTLPNTPQRKQWLQSLQSFEKRLYWHCHFIQKLESQPSLEVENMNTAFDGLRETTPNPVLFEAWKQGKTGYPFVDACMRYLIQTGWLNFRMRAMLVSFATHYLWLHWQQPAHYLATLFLDYEPGIHYPQFQMQSGVTAINATRIYSPYKQSTDQDPTGSFIAQYVPELAHIPAPYIHQPTLLPPLLADTLNFQLGRDYPFPIVDNNQAYQLA
;
A
#
# COMPACT_ATOMS: atom_id res chain seq x y z
N MET A 1 21.71 54.77 -43.40
CA MET A 1 21.84 53.54 -42.56
C MET A 1 20.49 53.26 -41.94
N ARG A 2 19.73 52.33 -42.49
CA ARG A 2 18.45 51.86 -41.93
C ARG A 2 18.78 50.74 -40.93
N ARG A 3 18.46 50.94 -39.63
CA ARG A 3 18.54 49.89 -38.62
C ARG A 3 17.46 48.82 -38.89
N LEU A 4 17.86 47.60 -39.14
CA LEU A 4 16.98 46.45 -39.19
C LEU A 4 16.38 46.21 -37.80
N PRO A 5 15.09 45.93 -37.66
CA PRO A 5 14.49 45.58 -36.38
C PRO A 5 15.04 44.23 -35.92
N CYS A 6 15.53 44.20 -34.70
CA CYS A 6 15.88 42.96 -34.01
C CYS A 6 14.61 42.13 -33.83
N MET A 7 14.46 41.07 -34.66
CA MET A 7 13.44 40.05 -34.42
C MET A 7 13.72 39.40 -33.07
N MET A 8 12.97 39.76 -32.05
CA MET A 8 12.88 38.95 -30.83
C MET A 8 12.35 37.59 -31.26
N MET A 9 13.22 36.59 -31.34
CA MET A 9 12.82 35.19 -31.41
C MET A 9 12.05 34.91 -30.11
N THR A 10 10.73 34.85 -30.20
CA THR A 10 9.88 34.29 -29.12
C THR A 10 10.18 32.78 -29.09
N THR A 11 11.17 32.39 -28.31
CA THR A 11 11.41 30.97 -28.01
C THR A 11 10.20 30.48 -27.25
N THR A 12 9.42 29.60 -27.86
CA THR A 12 8.34 28.87 -27.18
C THR A 12 8.93 28.21 -25.92
N PRO A 13 8.33 28.37 -24.74
CA PRO A 13 8.85 27.72 -23.53
C PRO A 13 9.02 26.23 -23.77
N PRO A 14 10.08 25.62 -23.20
CA PRO A 14 10.35 24.19 -23.41
C PRO A 14 9.20 23.35 -22.82
N VAL A 15 8.85 22.27 -23.49
CA VAL A 15 7.84 21.34 -23.03
C VAL A 15 8.45 20.43 -21.96
N GLN A 16 7.71 20.25 -20.87
CA GLN A 16 8.03 19.38 -19.75
C GLN A 16 7.16 18.11 -19.81
N LEU A 17 7.63 16.99 -19.25
CA LEU A 17 6.82 15.79 -19.08
C LEU A 17 6.76 15.43 -17.59
N VAL A 18 5.56 15.37 -17.02
CA VAL A 18 5.30 14.90 -15.65
C VAL A 18 4.82 13.46 -15.72
N TRP A 19 5.66 12.55 -15.23
CA TRP A 19 5.37 11.12 -15.21
C TRP A 19 4.86 10.70 -13.82
N PHE A 20 3.55 10.47 -13.72
CA PHE A 20 2.90 9.95 -12.52
C PHE A 20 3.16 8.45 -12.38
N LYS A 21 3.44 8.03 -11.16
CA LYS A 21 3.65 6.63 -10.77
C LYS A 21 2.75 6.28 -9.57
N ARG A 22 3.32 6.24 -8.36
CA ARG A 22 2.60 6.04 -7.08
C ARG A 22 2.42 7.39 -6.36
N ASP A 23 1.83 8.37 -7.04
CA ASP A 23 1.72 9.77 -6.60
C ASP A 23 0.48 10.47 -7.18
N LEU A 24 -0.67 9.75 -7.21
CA LEU A 24 -1.89 10.13 -7.92
C LEU A 24 -2.68 11.24 -7.22
N ARG A 25 -2.07 12.44 -7.13
CA ARG A 25 -2.62 13.66 -6.49
C ARG A 25 -2.10 14.93 -7.15
N LEU A 26 -2.69 16.08 -6.82
CA LEU A 26 -2.18 17.39 -7.23
C LEU A 26 -1.46 18.13 -6.10
N GLU A 27 -2.00 18.07 -4.89
CA GLU A 27 -1.44 18.76 -3.73
C GLU A 27 -0.19 18.05 -3.19
N ASP A 28 0.80 18.81 -2.76
CA ASP A 28 2.12 18.31 -2.34
C ASP A 28 2.77 17.40 -3.40
N HIS A 29 2.64 17.81 -4.67
CA HIS A 29 3.23 17.10 -5.80
C HIS A 29 4.32 17.96 -6.43
N ALA A 30 5.54 17.84 -5.90
CA ALA A 30 6.68 18.67 -6.33
C ALA A 30 6.98 18.58 -7.84
N PRO A 31 7.04 17.39 -8.49
CA PRO A 31 7.25 17.30 -9.94
C PRO A 31 6.22 18.08 -10.75
N LEU A 32 4.94 17.98 -10.41
CA LEU A 32 3.86 18.71 -11.07
C LEU A 32 4.03 20.23 -10.92
N TYR A 33 4.22 20.67 -9.68
CA TYR A 33 4.34 22.09 -9.36
C TYR A 33 5.54 22.71 -10.07
N LEU A 34 6.72 22.11 -9.95
CA LEU A 34 7.96 22.64 -10.52
C LEU A 34 7.96 22.60 -12.06
N ALA A 35 7.46 21.52 -12.67
CA ALA A 35 7.33 21.43 -14.12
C ALA A 35 6.39 22.50 -14.67
N SER A 36 5.26 22.75 -14.02
CA SER A 36 4.27 23.74 -14.45
C SER A 36 4.81 25.19 -14.44
N GLN A 37 5.86 25.46 -13.67
CA GLN A 37 6.54 26.77 -13.65
C GLN A 37 7.55 26.92 -14.80
N GLN A 38 7.90 25.81 -15.50
CA GLN A 38 8.91 25.81 -16.57
C GLN A 38 8.30 25.90 -17.97
N GLY A 39 7.02 25.60 -18.14
CA GLY A 39 6.34 25.64 -19.43
C GLY A 39 5.13 24.73 -19.55
N SER A 40 4.75 24.44 -20.80
CA SER A 40 3.68 23.48 -21.08
C SER A 40 4.08 22.07 -20.66
N CYS A 41 3.14 21.32 -20.08
CA CYS A 41 3.39 20.01 -19.51
C CYS A 41 2.58 18.90 -20.19
N ILE A 42 3.25 17.80 -20.50
CA ILE A 42 2.62 16.52 -20.84
C ILE A 42 2.46 15.77 -19.51
N PHE A 43 1.21 15.49 -19.11
CA PHE A 43 0.90 14.72 -17.90
C PHE A 43 0.66 13.28 -18.32
N LEU A 44 1.49 12.35 -17.83
CA LEU A 44 1.53 10.96 -18.28
C LEU A 44 1.39 9.98 -17.12
N TYR A 45 0.51 9.00 -17.29
CA TYR A 45 0.48 7.75 -16.52
C TYR A 45 0.51 6.57 -17.49
N VAL A 46 1.28 5.53 -17.19
CA VAL A 46 1.39 4.34 -18.04
C VAL A 46 1.04 3.09 -17.23
N PHE A 47 0.08 2.31 -17.71
CA PHE A 47 -0.11 0.94 -17.31
C PHE A 47 0.90 0.06 -18.05
N GLU A 48 1.89 -0.45 -17.33
CA GLU A 48 2.99 -1.24 -17.88
C GLU A 48 2.66 -2.74 -17.72
N PRO A 49 2.44 -3.50 -18.83
CA PRO A 49 2.10 -4.93 -18.75
C PRO A 49 3.13 -5.75 -17.96
N GLU A 50 4.41 -5.40 -18.10
CA GLU A 50 5.52 -6.07 -17.40
C GLU A 50 5.43 -5.91 -15.86
N ILE A 51 4.93 -4.77 -15.38
CA ILE A 51 4.68 -4.54 -13.94
C ILE A 51 3.37 -5.21 -13.50
N MET A 52 2.33 -5.16 -14.34
CA MET A 52 1.02 -5.73 -14.01
C MET A 52 1.01 -7.27 -13.99
N GLN A 53 2.00 -7.92 -14.62
CA GLN A 53 2.17 -9.38 -14.64
C GLN A 53 3.04 -9.90 -13.48
N GLN A 54 3.58 -9.01 -12.63
CA GLN A 54 4.33 -9.43 -11.46
C GLN A 54 3.44 -10.20 -10.46
N PRO A 55 4.00 -11.17 -9.72
CA PRO A 55 3.22 -12.03 -8.81
C PRO A 55 2.60 -11.28 -7.64
N ASP A 56 3.01 -10.04 -7.40
CA ASP A 56 2.54 -9.15 -6.34
C ASP A 56 1.53 -8.10 -6.82
N PHE A 57 1.15 -8.12 -8.11
CA PHE A 57 0.12 -7.25 -8.67
C PHE A 57 -1.19 -8.01 -8.91
N SER A 58 -2.33 -7.34 -8.73
CA SER A 58 -3.64 -7.95 -8.96
C SER A 58 -4.69 -6.94 -9.46
N ALA A 59 -5.86 -7.47 -9.86
CA ALA A 59 -6.97 -6.67 -10.37
C ALA A 59 -7.44 -5.56 -9.42
N ILE A 60 -7.41 -5.79 -8.11
CA ILE A 60 -7.84 -4.79 -7.12
C ILE A 60 -6.95 -3.55 -7.14
N HIS A 61 -5.64 -3.73 -7.36
CA HIS A 61 -4.70 -2.61 -7.50
C HIS A 61 -5.01 -1.80 -8.76
N GLY A 62 -5.14 -2.48 -9.89
CA GLY A 62 -5.45 -1.83 -11.16
C GLY A 62 -6.75 -1.02 -11.11
N ARG A 63 -7.78 -1.54 -10.45
CA ARG A 63 -9.05 -0.83 -10.26
C ARG A 63 -8.93 0.38 -9.37
N PHE A 64 -8.23 0.27 -8.25
CA PHE A 64 -7.97 1.41 -7.36
C PHE A 64 -7.19 2.51 -8.06
N ILE A 65 -6.18 2.13 -8.88
CA ILE A 65 -5.43 3.05 -9.73
C ILE A 65 -6.36 3.74 -10.75
N LEU A 66 -7.21 2.98 -11.45
CA LEU A 66 -8.16 3.55 -12.42
C LEU A 66 -9.12 4.56 -11.78
N GLU A 67 -9.65 4.25 -10.60
CA GLU A 67 -10.50 5.16 -9.84
C GLU A 67 -9.74 6.44 -9.45
N SER A 68 -8.49 6.30 -9.02
CA SER A 68 -7.61 7.42 -8.67
C SER A 68 -7.30 8.29 -9.89
N LEU A 69 -7.01 7.67 -11.04
CA LEU A 69 -6.72 8.36 -12.29
C LEU A 69 -7.95 9.11 -12.84
N LYS A 70 -9.16 8.60 -12.66
CA LYS A 70 -10.40 9.34 -13.03
C LYS A 70 -10.51 10.65 -12.26
N VAL A 71 -10.24 10.62 -10.94
CA VAL A 71 -10.25 11.84 -10.11
C VAL A 71 -9.13 12.78 -10.52
N LEU A 72 -7.90 12.27 -10.70
CA LEU A 72 -6.74 13.06 -11.10
C LEU A 72 -6.94 13.71 -12.48
N ALA A 73 -7.45 12.96 -13.46
CA ALA A 73 -7.73 13.47 -14.80
C ALA A 73 -8.76 14.61 -14.79
N GLN A 74 -9.82 14.47 -13.97
CA GLN A 74 -10.81 15.54 -13.79
C GLN A 74 -10.18 16.78 -13.16
N GLN A 75 -9.36 16.63 -12.14
CA GLN A 75 -8.68 17.75 -11.46
C GLN A 75 -7.70 18.45 -12.39
N ILE A 76 -6.87 17.71 -13.15
CA ILE A 76 -5.95 18.28 -14.17
C ILE A 76 -6.72 19.04 -15.24
N ARG A 77 -7.85 18.49 -15.72
CA ARG A 77 -8.71 19.14 -16.73
C ARG A 77 -9.30 20.45 -16.22
N LEU A 78 -9.74 20.51 -14.97
CA LEU A 78 -10.27 21.76 -14.37
C LEU A 78 -9.22 22.87 -14.30
N LEU A 79 -7.93 22.52 -14.28
CA LEU A 79 -6.82 23.46 -14.30
C LEU A 79 -6.33 23.79 -15.72
N GLY A 80 -6.95 23.22 -16.78
CA GLY A 80 -6.61 23.46 -18.19
C GLY A 80 -5.63 22.44 -18.78
N GLY A 81 -5.19 21.42 -18.03
CA GLY A 81 -4.31 20.36 -18.53
C GLY A 81 -5.06 19.14 -19.08
N LYS A 82 -4.31 18.17 -19.64
CA LYS A 82 -4.83 16.88 -20.11
C LYS A 82 -3.93 15.74 -19.63
N LEU A 83 -4.47 14.84 -18.81
CA LEU A 83 -3.78 13.61 -18.41
C LEU A 83 -3.87 12.57 -19.54
N LEU A 84 -2.74 12.06 -19.97
CA LEU A 84 -2.62 10.91 -20.86
C LEU A 84 -2.50 9.65 -20.00
N VAL A 85 -3.41 8.71 -20.19
CA VAL A 85 -3.36 7.39 -19.55
C VAL A 85 -3.15 6.37 -20.66
N LEU A 86 -1.96 5.79 -20.72
CA LEU A 86 -1.52 4.91 -21.79
C LEU A 86 -1.23 3.50 -21.25
N THR A 87 -1.11 2.51 -22.13
CA THR A 87 -0.67 1.15 -21.78
C THR A 87 0.46 0.71 -22.70
N GLY A 88 1.50 0.10 -22.14
CA GLY A 88 2.67 -0.39 -22.88
C GLY A 88 3.98 -0.19 -22.17
N ASN A 89 5.08 -0.44 -22.85
CA ASN A 89 6.42 -0.18 -22.32
C ASN A 89 6.70 1.31 -22.26
N ILE A 90 7.14 1.81 -21.10
CA ILE A 90 7.34 3.26 -20.86
C ILE A 90 8.35 3.89 -21.83
N THR A 91 9.47 3.24 -22.16
CA THR A 91 10.48 3.83 -23.06
C THR A 91 9.99 3.93 -24.49
N GLN A 92 9.15 2.99 -24.94
CA GLN A 92 8.48 3.06 -26.24
C GLN A 92 7.47 4.21 -26.27
N ILE A 93 6.68 4.36 -25.21
CA ILE A 93 5.70 5.46 -25.07
C ILE A 93 6.40 6.81 -25.05
N LEU A 94 7.48 6.96 -24.28
CA LEU A 94 8.27 8.18 -24.26
C LEU A 94 8.84 8.51 -25.65
N THR A 95 9.24 7.49 -26.41
CA THR A 95 9.71 7.66 -27.78
C THR A 95 8.61 8.19 -28.70
N LEU A 96 7.41 7.59 -28.67
CA LEU A 96 6.27 8.04 -29.48
C LEU A 96 5.85 9.48 -29.15
N ILE A 97 5.79 9.81 -27.85
CA ILE A 97 5.45 11.16 -27.40
C ILE A 97 6.52 12.18 -27.86
N HIS A 98 7.80 11.84 -27.66
CA HIS A 98 8.92 12.75 -27.99
C HIS A 98 9.04 13.02 -29.49
N GLN A 99 8.66 12.04 -30.33
CA GLN A 99 8.60 12.23 -31.79
C GLN A 99 7.52 13.23 -32.21
N GLN A 100 6.38 13.29 -31.52
CA GLN A 100 5.32 14.24 -31.78
C GLN A 100 5.61 15.63 -31.19
N VAL A 101 5.99 15.65 -29.92
CA VAL A 101 6.24 16.86 -29.13
C VAL A 101 7.52 16.64 -28.34
N PRO A 102 8.66 17.16 -28.83
CA PRO A 102 9.92 17.11 -28.12
C PRO A 102 9.80 17.78 -26.74
N PHE A 103 10.12 17.05 -25.68
CA PHE A 103 10.22 17.58 -24.32
C PHE A 103 11.68 17.56 -23.86
N THR A 104 12.04 18.49 -22.98
CA THR A 104 13.43 18.70 -22.51
C THR A 104 13.72 18.05 -21.15
N THR A 105 12.68 17.85 -20.36
CA THR A 105 12.83 17.32 -19.00
C THR A 105 11.67 16.39 -18.66
N VAL A 106 11.97 15.27 -18.03
CA VAL A 106 11.01 14.39 -17.36
C VAL A 106 11.06 14.66 -15.87
N TRP A 107 9.91 14.88 -15.27
CA TRP A 107 9.73 15.13 -13.86
C TRP A 107 8.95 13.97 -13.23
N SER A 108 9.47 13.37 -12.17
CA SER A 108 8.77 12.32 -11.43
C SER A 108 9.16 12.33 -9.96
N HIS A 109 8.34 11.71 -9.11
CA HIS A 109 8.81 11.37 -7.79
C HIS A 109 9.74 10.13 -7.82
N GLN A 110 10.66 10.08 -6.86
CA GLN A 110 11.40 8.87 -6.56
C GLN A 110 10.43 7.78 -6.11
N GLU A 111 10.63 6.57 -6.60
CA GLU A 111 9.86 5.39 -6.23
C GLU A 111 10.80 4.34 -5.65
N THR A 112 10.41 3.72 -4.52
CA THR A 112 11.02 2.53 -3.97
C THR A 112 10.01 1.41 -4.10
N GLY A 113 9.98 0.76 -5.24
CA GLY A 113 9.04 -0.31 -5.58
C GLY A 113 9.71 -1.70 -5.54
N ASN A 114 9.11 -2.67 -6.22
CA ASN A 114 9.68 -4.00 -6.44
C ASN A 114 10.80 -3.98 -7.50
N TRP A 115 11.47 -5.10 -7.68
CA TRP A 115 12.59 -5.22 -8.62
C TRP A 115 12.23 -4.82 -10.06
N ALA A 116 11.02 -5.17 -10.51
CA ALA A 116 10.56 -4.83 -11.86
C ALA A 116 10.47 -3.30 -12.07
N THR A 117 9.94 -2.55 -11.09
CA THR A 117 9.87 -1.08 -11.16
C THR A 117 11.26 -0.45 -11.07
N TYR A 118 12.18 -1.07 -10.33
CA TYR A 118 13.56 -0.62 -10.26
C TYR A 118 14.29 -0.78 -11.61
N GLN A 119 14.15 -1.93 -12.28
CA GLN A 119 14.71 -2.17 -13.61
C GLN A 119 14.11 -1.23 -14.67
N ARG A 120 12.81 -0.97 -14.60
CA ARG A 120 12.14 0.03 -15.42
C ARG A 120 12.78 1.41 -15.28
N ASP A 121 13.01 1.88 -14.06
CA ASP A 121 13.60 3.20 -13.82
C ASP A 121 15.05 3.28 -14.35
N ILE A 122 15.83 2.21 -14.25
CA ILE A 122 17.18 2.11 -14.85
C ILE A 122 17.08 2.24 -16.40
N ALA A 123 16.14 1.53 -17.03
CA ALA A 123 15.94 1.57 -18.47
C ALA A 123 15.52 2.98 -18.94
N VAL A 124 14.59 3.62 -18.22
CA VAL A 124 14.16 5.01 -18.49
C VAL A 124 15.33 5.98 -18.35
N GLY A 125 16.12 5.88 -17.27
CA GLY A 125 17.29 6.73 -17.08
C GLY A 125 18.32 6.59 -18.19
N SER A 126 18.55 5.38 -18.68
CA SER A 126 19.44 5.10 -19.81
C SER A 126 18.93 5.69 -21.11
N TRP A 127 17.62 5.56 -21.38
CA TRP A 127 16.96 6.14 -22.54
C TRP A 127 17.02 7.67 -22.54
N LEU A 128 16.69 8.31 -21.41
CA LEU A 128 16.74 9.78 -21.25
C LEU A 128 18.15 10.32 -21.48
N LYS A 129 19.16 9.68 -20.88
CA LYS A 129 20.57 10.03 -21.06
C LYS A 129 20.98 9.95 -22.54
N ALA A 130 20.59 8.90 -23.25
CA ALA A 130 20.90 8.71 -24.68
C ALA A 130 20.24 9.79 -25.57
N LYS A 131 19.10 10.36 -25.13
CA LYS A 131 18.39 11.43 -25.83
C LYS A 131 18.81 12.85 -25.41
N GLY A 132 19.67 12.99 -24.39
CA GLY A 132 20.04 14.30 -23.83
C GLY A 132 18.91 14.99 -23.09
N ILE A 133 17.92 14.23 -22.58
CA ILE A 133 16.76 14.73 -21.83
C ILE A 133 17.08 14.67 -20.34
N ALA A 134 16.82 15.74 -19.60
CA ALA A 134 17.01 15.78 -18.17
C ALA A 134 15.93 14.94 -17.45
N TRP A 135 16.30 14.29 -16.33
CA TRP A 135 15.36 13.62 -15.45
C TRP A 135 15.46 14.20 -14.04
N GLU A 136 14.41 14.86 -13.62
CA GLU A 136 14.28 15.45 -12.28
C GLU A 136 13.44 14.52 -11.40
N GLU A 137 14.14 13.66 -10.61
CA GLU A 137 13.50 12.78 -9.64
C GLU A 137 13.49 13.40 -8.26
N ILE A 138 12.30 13.71 -7.73
CA ILE A 138 12.12 14.43 -6.48
C ILE A 138 11.64 13.46 -5.38
N PRO A 139 12.23 13.50 -4.17
CA PRO A 139 11.75 12.70 -3.05
C PRO A 139 10.30 13.05 -2.65
N GLN A 140 9.44 12.03 -2.46
CA GLN A 140 8.07 12.26 -1.97
C GLN A 140 7.82 11.82 -0.52
N THR A 141 8.71 10.97 0.02
CA THR A 141 8.58 10.40 1.37
C THR A 141 9.80 10.71 2.22
N GLY A 142 9.90 10.13 3.42
CA GLY A 142 11.10 10.21 4.25
C GLY A 142 12.24 9.27 3.84
N VAL A 143 12.11 8.59 2.69
CA VAL A 143 13.14 7.69 2.16
C VAL A 143 14.28 8.51 1.53
N ILE A 144 15.49 8.03 1.70
CA ILE A 144 16.72 8.67 1.18
C ILE A 144 17.46 7.66 0.32
N ARG A 145 17.59 7.97 -0.97
CA ARG A 145 18.36 7.13 -1.90
C ARG A 145 19.85 7.13 -1.57
N LYS A 146 20.50 5.97 -1.76
CA LYS A 146 21.94 5.77 -1.51
C LYS A 146 22.36 6.13 -0.09
N LEU A 147 21.49 5.93 0.90
CA LEU A 147 21.79 6.15 2.31
C LEU A 147 22.90 5.19 2.76
N LYS A 148 24.03 5.74 3.22
CA LYS A 148 25.18 4.93 3.66
C LYS A 148 25.04 4.39 5.07
N THR A 149 24.45 5.16 5.97
CA THR A 149 24.20 4.82 7.38
C THR A 149 22.84 5.34 7.81
N ARG A 150 22.24 4.72 8.82
CA ARG A 150 20.97 5.15 9.42
C ARG A 150 21.13 6.27 10.44
N ASP A 151 22.37 6.66 10.75
CA ASP A 151 22.63 7.72 11.72
C ASP A 151 22.07 9.04 11.21
N GLY A 152 21.33 9.76 12.07
CA GLY A 152 20.70 11.02 11.70
C GLY A 152 19.50 10.90 10.73
N TRP A 153 19.05 9.68 10.36
CA TRP A 153 17.91 9.52 9.45
C TRP A 153 16.60 10.03 10.07
N ALA A 154 16.41 9.86 11.38
CA ALA A 154 15.22 10.33 12.08
C ALA A 154 15.07 11.86 12.00
N GLU A 155 16.16 12.60 12.18
CA GLU A 155 16.22 14.06 12.08
C GLU A 155 15.94 14.53 10.65
N GLN A 156 16.50 13.85 9.64
CA GLN A 156 16.23 14.15 8.24
C GLN A 156 14.76 13.87 7.86
N TRP A 157 14.19 12.77 8.36
CA TRP A 157 12.77 12.46 8.20
C TRP A 157 11.91 13.58 8.81
N GLN A 158 12.20 13.97 10.07
CA GLN A 158 11.49 15.03 10.78
C GLN A 158 11.60 16.36 10.04
N HIS A 159 12.80 16.71 9.58
CA HIS A 159 13.04 17.92 8.80
C HIS A 159 12.18 17.94 7.53
N ARG A 160 12.15 16.83 6.77
CA ARG A 160 11.37 16.72 5.54
C ARG A 160 9.86 16.79 5.79
N MET A 161 9.35 16.16 6.85
CA MET A 161 7.91 16.20 7.19
C MET A 161 7.45 17.60 7.59
N ASN A 162 8.35 18.46 8.07
CA ASN A 162 8.05 19.85 8.44
C ASN A 162 8.25 20.86 7.29
N GLN A 163 8.75 20.44 6.12
CA GLN A 163 8.84 21.35 4.97
C GLN A 163 7.45 21.76 4.48
N PRO A 164 7.29 22.97 3.91
CA PRO A 164 6.03 23.38 3.31
C PRO A 164 5.51 22.37 2.27
N LEU A 165 4.20 22.24 2.18
CA LEU A 165 3.55 21.50 1.12
C LEU A 165 3.68 22.28 -0.20
N TYR A 166 3.90 21.56 -1.29
CA TYR A 166 3.81 22.16 -2.61
C TYR A 166 2.34 22.49 -2.92
N PRO A 167 2.01 23.73 -3.29
CA PRO A 167 0.64 24.09 -3.62
C PRO A 167 0.19 23.45 -4.93
N VAL A 168 -1.12 23.35 -5.10
CA VAL A 168 -1.70 23.01 -6.40
C VAL A 168 -1.44 24.16 -7.37
N PRO A 169 -0.93 23.91 -8.61
CA PRO A 169 -0.79 24.93 -9.61
C PRO A 169 -2.13 25.63 -9.91
N THR A 170 -2.10 26.93 -10.16
CA THR A 170 -3.31 27.73 -10.47
C THR A 170 -3.85 27.47 -11.86
N ALA A 171 -2.98 27.10 -12.80
CA ALA A 171 -3.31 26.73 -14.18
C ALA A 171 -2.29 25.71 -14.70
N LEU A 172 -2.75 24.88 -15.61
CA LEU A 172 -1.94 23.88 -16.31
C LEU A 172 -2.12 24.05 -17.81
N HIS A 173 -1.05 23.88 -18.57
CA HIS A 173 -1.06 23.94 -20.02
C HIS A 173 -0.50 22.65 -20.60
N SER A 174 -1.24 22.03 -21.51
CA SER A 174 -0.78 20.84 -22.22
C SER A 174 -0.57 21.16 -23.72
N PRO A 175 0.53 20.69 -24.31
CA PRO A 175 0.68 20.77 -25.77
C PRO A 175 -0.37 19.87 -26.45
N VAL A 176 -0.65 20.15 -27.72
CA VAL A 176 -1.53 19.30 -28.53
C VAL A 176 -0.74 18.07 -28.98
N LEU A 177 -1.31 16.90 -28.73
CA LEU A 177 -0.79 15.60 -29.14
C LEU A 177 -1.85 14.86 -29.95
N ASP A 178 -1.45 14.22 -31.04
CA ASP A 178 -2.30 13.28 -31.75
C ASP A 178 -2.44 11.99 -30.93
N THR A 179 -3.58 11.84 -30.30
CA THR A 179 -3.85 10.69 -29.47
C THR A 179 -4.30 9.45 -30.25
N ALA A 180 -4.57 9.59 -31.58
CA ALA A 180 -5.00 8.45 -32.39
C ALA A 180 -3.89 7.40 -32.57
N ILE A 181 -2.64 7.81 -32.52
CA ILE A 181 -1.47 6.92 -32.65
C ILE A 181 -0.88 6.47 -31.32
N LEU A 182 -1.45 6.93 -30.19
CA LEU A 182 -0.99 6.56 -28.86
C LEU A 182 -1.80 5.37 -28.30
N PRO A 183 -1.17 4.42 -27.61
CA PRO A 183 -1.84 3.26 -27.03
C PRO A 183 -2.62 3.66 -25.77
N LEU A 184 -3.78 4.30 -25.96
CA LEU A 184 -4.65 4.75 -24.87
C LEU A 184 -5.11 3.57 -24.02
N ALA A 185 -5.02 3.72 -22.71
CA ALA A 185 -5.58 2.76 -21.77
C ALA A 185 -7.10 2.89 -21.73
N THR A 186 -7.81 1.83 -22.08
CA THR A 186 -9.27 1.76 -22.09
C THR A 186 -9.74 0.61 -21.22
N HIS A 187 -11.02 0.63 -20.80
CA HIS A 187 -11.58 -0.51 -20.06
C HIS A 187 -11.49 -1.84 -20.83
N SER A 188 -11.48 -1.78 -22.17
CA SER A 188 -11.44 -2.97 -23.03
C SER A 188 -10.04 -3.58 -23.14
N ASN A 189 -8.97 -2.78 -23.03
CA ASN A 189 -7.60 -3.27 -23.15
C ASN A 189 -6.86 -3.46 -21.81
N LEU A 190 -7.51 -3.12 -20.68
CA LEU A 190 -7.03 -3.39 -19.35
C LEU A 190 -7.82 -4.57 -18.76
N TRP A 191 -7.18 -5.71 -18.55
CA TRP A 191 -7.83 -6.95 -18.09
C TRP A 191 -8.63 -6.79 -16.79
N PHE A 192 -8.21 -5.88 -15.90
CA PHE A 192 -8.89 -5.57 -14.64
C PHE A 192 -9.99 -4.51 -14.80
N GLY A 193 -10.06 -3.79 -15.92
CA GLY A 193 -11.05 -2.77 -16.17
C GLY A 193 -12.47 -3.32 -16.36
N GLN A 194 -12.58 -4.57 -16.79
CA GLN A 194 -13.86 -5.27 -17.04
C GLN A 194 -14.37 -6.03 -15.81
N LEU A 195 -13.55 -6.17 -14.75
CA LEU A 195 -13.93 -6.90 -13.56
C LEU A 195 -14.87 -6.07 -12.70
N GLU A 196 -16.11 -6.51 -12.56
CA GLU A 196 -17.00 -6.03 -11.50
C GLU A 196 -16.51 -6.57 -10.16
N SER A 197 -16.63 -5.77 -9.11
CA SER A 197 -16.25 -6.19 -7.77
C SER A 197 -17.45 -6.14 -6.85
N ASP A 198 -17.90 -7.27 -6.44
CA ASP A 198 -18.85 -7.44 -5.32
C ASP A 198 -18.18 -7.19 -3.95
N ARG A 199 -16.88 -6.89 -3.97
CA ARG A 199 -16.09 -6.74 -2.75
C ARG A 199 -16.27 -5.34 -2.16
N SER A 200 -16.43 -5.27 -0.84
CA SER A 200 -16.53 -4.02 -0.06
C SER A 200 -15.15 -3.38 0.14
N MET A 201 -14.51 -2.94 -0.95
CA MET A 201 -13.18 -2.33 -0.91
C MET A 201 -13.24 -0.80 -0.89
N GLN A 202 -12.20 -0.18 -0.33
CA GLN A 202 -12.03 1.27 -0.40
C GLN A 202 -11.85 1.71 -1.86
N LYS A 203 -12.48 2.83 -2.22
CA LYS A 203 -12.37 3.43 -3.56
C LYS A 203 -11.17 4.35 -3.63
N GLY A 204 -10.51 4.41 -4.81
CA GLY A 204 -9.38 5.27 -5.07
C GLY A 204 -9.75 6.75 -5.24
N GLY A 205 -8.75 7.62 -5.09
CA GLY A 205 -8.85 9.05 -5.39
C GLY A 205 -8.55 9.97 -4.21
N SER A 206 -7.92 11.11 -4.52
CA SER A 206 -7.46 12.09 -3.53
C SER A 206 -8.59 12.71 -2.70
N VAL A 207 -9.77 12.91 -3.29
CA VAL A 207 -10.94 13.46 -2.60
C VAL A 207 -11.39 12.53 -1.46
N ILE A 208 -11.44 11.23 -1.72
CA ILE A 208 -11.82 10.23 -0.71
C ILE A 208 -10.71 10.09 0.33
N ALA A 209 -9.45 10.17 -0.08
CA ALA A 209 -8.29 10.16 0.83
C ALA A 209 -8.38 11.29 1.86
N LEU A 210 -8.64 12.52 1.42
CA LEU A 210 -8.78 13.71 2.29
C LEU A 210 -9.96 13.55 3.25
N LYS A 211 -11.13 13.10 2.78
CA LYS A 211 -12.29 12.83 3.63
C LYS A 211 -11.99 11.74 4.67
N THR A 212 -11.25 10.71 4.28
CA THR A 212 -10.83 9.62 5.18
C THR A 212 -9.90 10.14 6.28
N LEU A 213 -8.95 11.03 5.92
CA LEU A 213 -8.08 11.70 6.88
C LEU A 213 -8.88 12.60 7.83
N GLU A 214 -9.76 13.44 7.30
CA GLU A 214 -10.61 14.34 8.09
C GLU A 214 -11.42 13.57 9.14
N THR A 215 -12.15 12.55 8.73
CA THR A 215 -12.97 11.75 9.66
C THR A 215 -12.13 11.01 10.71
N PHE A 216 -10.92 10.60 10.37
CA PHE A 216 -10.00 10.01 11.33
C PHE A 216 -9.52 11.04 12.36
N LEU A 217 -9.07 12.20 11.92
CA LEU A 217 -8.54 13.24 12.81
C LEU A 217 -9.62 13.87 13.69
N THR A 218 -10.87 13.97 13.22
CA THR A 218 -11.94 14.66 13.94
C THR A 218 -12.83 13.75 14.80
N HIS A 219 -12.89 12.45 14.50
CA HIS A 219 -13.82 11.52 15.18
C HIS A 219 -13.21 10.13 15.43
N ARG A 220 -12.95 9.35 14.35
CA ARG A 220 -12.65 7.91 14.44
C ARG A 220 -11.35 7.61 15.18
N GLY A 221 -10.35 8.49 15.08
CA GLY A 221 -9.02 8.29 15.65
C GLY A 221 -8.91 8.52 17.15
N ALA A 222 -9.97 9.02 17.82
CA ALA A 222 -9.92 9.32 19.26
C ALA A 222 -9.50 8.10 20.11
N MET A 223 -9.98 6.90 19.73
CA MET A 223 -9.70 5.61 20.39
C MET A 223 -8.67 4.75 19.66
N TYR A 224 -7.96 5.30 18.69
CA TYR A 224 -7.06 4.53 17.82
C TYR A 224 -6.09 3.64 18.59
N ARG A 225 -5.45 4.17 19.64
CA ARG A 225 -4.43 3.45 20.41
C ARG A 225 -4.99 2.18 21.08
N GLN A 226 -6.22 2.23 21.56
CA GLN A 226 -6.87 1.09 22.24
C GLN A 226 -7.45 0.08 21.25
N HIS A 227 -8.01 0.57 20.14
CA HIS A 227 -8.83 -0.21 19.23
C HIS A 227 -8.09 -0.74 17.99
N MET A 228 -6.87 -0.28 17.71
CA MET A 228 -6.16 -0.64 16.48
C MET A 228 -5.75 -2.11 16.37
N SER A 229 -5.74 -2.86 17.47
CA SER A 229 -5.25 -4.25 17.50
C SER A 229 -6.32 -5.28 17.18
N SER A 230 -7.58 -5.05 17.55
CA SER A 230 -8.70 -5.94 17.25
C SER A 230 -9.23 -5.71 15.83
N PRO A 231 -9.58 -6.74 15.06
CA PRO A 231 -10.24 -6.57 13.76
C PRO A 231 -11.66 -6.03 13.91
N VAL A 232 -12.35 -6.32 15.03
CA VAL A 232 -13.71 -5.83 15.32
C VAL A 232 -13.75 -4.31 15.42
N THR A 233 -12.84 -3.72 16.19
CA THR A 233 -12.82 -2.27 16.43
C THR A 233 -11.88 -1.52 15.50
N GLY A 234 -10.85 -2.18 14.98
CA GLY A 234 -9.83 -1.58 14.12
C GLY A 234 -10.36 -1.10 12.78
N GLU A 235 -11.40 -1.72 12.24
CA GLU A 235 -12.02 -1.28 10.99
C GLU A 235 -12.50 0.18 11.07
N HIS A 236 -13.06 0.57 12.21
CA HIS A 236 -13.61 1.91 12.43
C HIS A 236 -12.59 2.87 13.05
N ALA A 237 -11.72 2.40 13.93
CA ALA A 237 -10.78 3.24 14.68
C ALA A 237 -9.45 3.47 13.98
N CYS A 238 -9.03 2.60 13.05
CA CYS A 238 -7.82 2.82 12.26
C CYS A 238 -8.02 3.94 11.22
N SER A 239 -6.91 4.55 10.81
CA SER A 239 -6.95 5.67 9.86
C SER A 239 -7.54 5.29 8.51
N ARG A 240 -7.34 4.06 8.06
CA ARG A 240 -7.72 3.56 6.74
C ARG A 240 -7.06 4.33 5.59
N LEU A 241 -5.91 4.98 5.86
CA LEU A 241 -5.16 5.78 4.89
C LEU A 241 -4.12 4.99 4.09
N SER A 242 -3.83 3.76 4.50
CA SER A 242 -2.77 2.97 3.89
C SER A 242 -2.90 2.78 2.37
N PRO A 243 -4.09 2.51 1.77
CA PRO A 243 -4.20 2.44 0.31
C PRO A 243 -3.90 3.77 -0.37
N TYR A 244 -4.34 4.87 0.23
CA TYR A 244 -4.13 6.22 -0.33
C TYR A 244 -2.68 6.68 -0.23
N LEU A 245 -1.95 6.23 0.78
CA LEU A 245 -0.50 6.46 0.90
C LEU A 245 0.27 5.59 -0.09
N ALA A 246 -0.10 4.31 -0.24
CA ALA A 246 0.56 3.37 -1.14
C ALA A 246 0.44 3.79 -2.62
N TRP A 247 -0.71 4.33 -3.04
CA TRP A 247 -0.94 4.80 -4.41
C TRP A 247 -0.82 6.32 -4.57
N GLY A 248 -0.40 7.00 -3.50
CA GLY A 248 -0.05 8.41 -3.51
C GLY A 248 -1.21 9.38 -3.73
N ASN A 249 -2.46 8.98 -3.39
CA ASN A 249 -3.63 9.87 -3.42
C ASN A 249 -3.55 11.00 -2.37
N ILE A 250 -2.72 10.82 -1.36
CA ILE A 250 -2.34 11.80 -0.36
C ILE A 250 -0.87 11.61 0.00
N SER A 251 -0.14 12.68 0.29
CA SER A 251 1.25 12.55 0.71
C SER A 251 1.36 12.26 2.21
N ILE A 252 2.41 11.53 2.59
CA ILE A 252 2.69 11.30 4.01
C ILE A 252 2.95 12.60 4.77
N LYS A 253 3.50 13.62 4.10
CA LYS A 253 3.75 14.94 4.67
C LYS A 253 2.45 15.68 4.97
N GLN A 254 1.44 15.61 4.06
CA GLN A 254 0.10 16.13 4.32
C GLN A 254 -0.54 15.49 5.56
N VAL A 255 -0.48 14.15 5.63
CA VAL A 255 -1.03 13.40 6.76
C VAL A 255 -0.33 13.76 8.07
N TYR A 256 1.00 13.84 8.05
CA TYR A 256 1.79 14.22 9.21
C TYR A 256 1.44 15.63 9.70
N GLN A 257 1.44 16.64 8.81
CA GLN A 257 1.16 18.03 9.19
C GLN A 257 -0.28 18.21 9.68
N ALA A 258 -1.27 17.59 9.02
CA ALA A 258 -2.65 17.60 9.49
C ALA A 258 -2.80 16.95 10.88
N THR A 259 -2.05 15.86 11.14
CA THR A 259 -2.03 15.22 12.48
C THR A 259 -1.45 16.16 13.53
N LYS A 260 -0.35 16.88 13.23
CA LYS A 260 0.24 17.87 14.12
C LYS A 260 -0.69 19.05 14.40
N GLN A 261 -1.38 19.52 13.38
CA GLN A 261 -2.37 20.59 13.51
C GLN A 261 -3.51 20.17 14.45
N GLN A 262 -4.02 18.95 14.30
CA GLN A 262 -5.05 18.39 15.18
C GLN A 262 -4.55 18.22 16.63
N GLU A 263 -3.31 17.78 16.83
CA GLU A 263 -2.70 17.72 18.16
C GLU A 263 -2.64 19.12 18.83
N GLN A 264 -2.27 20.15 18.07
CA GLN A 264 -2.24 21.52 18.55
C GLN A 264 -3.64 22.02 18.92
N SER A 265 -4.62 21.79 18.05
CA SER A 265 -6.02 22.15 18.31
C SER A 265 -6.56 21.47 19.57
N LEU A 266 -6.27 20.19 19.76
CA LEU A 266 -6.68 19.50 20.99
C LEU A 266 -6.01 20.08 22.26
N LYS A 267 -4.77 20.57 22.16
CA LYS A 267 -4.06 21.17 23.32
C LYS A 267 -4.69 22.48 23.80
N THR A 268 -5.45 23.18 22.96
CA THR A 268 -6.19 24.39 23.37
C THR A 268 -7.48 24.11 24.15
N LEU A 269 -7.98 22.87 24.09
CA LEU A 269 -9.20 22.45 24.78
C LEU A 269 -8.94 22.18 26.28
N PRO A 270 -9.99 22.14 27.13
CA PRO A 270 -9.87 21.80 28.54
C PRO A 270 -9.18 20.44 28.75
N ASN A 271 -8.42 20.32 29.84
CA ASN A 271 -7.65 19.11 30.15
C ASN A 271 -8.54 18.01 30.72
N THR A 272 -9.19 17.22 29.84
CA THR A 272 -10.07 16.10 30.18
C THR A 272 -9.37 14.74 29.93
N PRO A 273 -9.83 13.64 30.56
CA PRO A 273 -9.35 12.29 30.25
C PRO A 273 -9.49 11.94 28.75
N GLN A 274 -10.60 12.31 28.13
CA GLN A 274 -10.90 12.06 26.72
C GLN A 274 -9.89 12.78 25.80
N ARG A 275 -9.56 14.05 26.10
CA ARG A 275 -8.53 14.79 25.39
C ARG A 275 -7.16 14.11 25.50
N LYS A 276 -6.75 13.71 26.72
CA LYS A 276 -5.47 12.99 26.93
C LYS A 276 -5.39 11.72 26.10
N GLN A 277 -6.47 10.93 26.11
CA GLN A 277 -6.59 9.69 25.35
C GLN A 277 -6.46 9.94 23.84
N TRP A 278 -7.13 10.97 23.32
CA TRP A 278 -7.04 11.33 21.92
C TRP A 278 -5.63 11.77 21.51
N LEU A 279 -4.99 12.63 22.31
CA LEU A 279 -3.60 13.01 22.08
C LEU A 279 -2.65 11.81 22.03
N GLN A 280 -2.83 10.85 22.95
CA GLN A 280 -2.06 9.59 22.94
C GLN A 280 -2.32 8.74 21.68
N SER A 281 -3.55 8.77 21.18
CA SER A 281 -3.92 8.09 19.94
C SER A 281 -3.25 8.73 18.72
N LEU A 282 -3.24 10.05 18.60
CA LEU A 282 -2.56 10.77 17.53
C LEU A 282 -1.05 10.55 17.57
N GLN A 283 -0.43 10.61 18.75
CA GLN A 283 1.00 10.30 18.92
C GLN A 283 1.34 8.86 18.53
N SER A 284 0.45 7.90 18.83
CA SER A 284 0.61 6.51 18.37
C SER A 284 0.49 6.41 16.84
N PHE A 285 -0.39 7.19 16.22
CA PHE A 285 -0.55 7.25 14.78
C PHE A 285 0.66 7.90 14.09
N GLU A 286 1.18 9.01 14.63
CA GLU A 286 2.39 9.67 14.14
C GLU A 286 3.58 8.70 14.05
N LYS A 287 3.77 7.86 15.09
CA LYS A 287 4.80 6.82 15.07
C LYS A 287 4.61 5.85 13.90
N ARG A 288 3.38 5.59 13.43
CA ARG A 288 3.13 4.71 12.28
C ARG A 288 3.55 5.38 10.97
N LEU A 289 3.42 6.69 10.85
CA LEU A 289 3.92 7.44 9.69
C LEU A 289 5.45 7.37 9.61
N TYR A 290 6.13 7.48 10.75
CA TYR A 290 7.59 7.27 10.81
C TYR A 290 7.97 5.84 10.40
N TRP A 291 7.29 4.81 10.96
CA TRP A 291 7.52 3.42 10.62
C TRP A 291 7.26 3.09 9.15
N HIS A 292 6.29 3.74 8.53
CA HIS A 292 6.03 3.61 7.09
C HIS A 292 7.31 3.89 6.27
N CYS A 293 7.91 5.04 6.42
CA CYS A 293 9.15 5.38 5.72
C CYS A 293 10.35 4.53 6.18
N HIS A 294 10.39 4.14 7.47
CA HIS A 294 11.47 3.30 8.00
C HIS A 294 11.55 1.94 7.29
N PHE A 295 10.42 1.30 7.01
CA PHE A 295 10.39 0.02 6.32
C PHE A 295 10.70 0.18 4.83
N ILE A 296 10.15 1.19 4.17
CA ILE A 296 10.46 1.46 2.76
C ILE A 296 11.97 1.72 2.59
N GLN A 297 12.58 2.44 3.54
CA GLN A 297 14.03 2.67 3.52
C GLN A 297 14.84 1.36 3.66
N LYS A 298 14.32 0.31 4.29
CA LYS A 298 15.01 -0.99 4.32
C LYS A 298 15.14 -1.58 2.94
N LEU A 299 14.04 -1.61 2.17
CA LEU A 299 14.05 -2.09 0.79
C LEU A 299 14.91 -1.21 -0.11
N GLU A 300 14.83 0.12 0.03
CA GLU A 300 15.69 1.07 -0.70
C GLU A 300 17.19 0.80 -0.47
N SER A 301 17.56 0.47 0.77
CA SER A 301 18.97 0.20 1.14
C SER A 301 19.41 -1.22 0.76
N GLN A 302 18.49 -2.18 0.63
CA GLN A 302 18.74 -3.58 0.31
C GLN A 302 17.61 -4.13 -0.58
N PRO A 303 17.65 -3.87 -1.90
CA PRO A 303 16.61 -4.32 -2.83
C PRO A 303 16.42 -5.84 -2.89
N SER A 304 17.45 -6.63 -2.55
CA SER A 304 17.38 -8.09 -2.52
C SER A 304 16.39 -8.65 -1.48
N LEU A 305 15.91 -7.83 -0.52
CA LEU A 305 14.88 -8.23 0.46
C LEU A 305 13.57 -8.74 -0.16
N GLU A 306 13.33 -8.45 -1.42
CA GLU A 306 12.18 -9.00 -2.15
C GLU A 306 12.31 -10.51 -2.40
N VAL A 307 13.55 -11.01 -2.59
CA VAL A 307 13.81 -12.38 -3.05
C VAL A 307 14.75 -13.18 -2.16
N GLU A 308 15.49 -12.53 -1.27
CA GLU A 308 16.48 -13.13 -0.38
C GLU A 308 16.12 -12.90 1.09
N ASN A 309 16.56 -13.79 1.96
CA ASN A 309 16.44 -13.56 3.40
C ASN A 309 17.27 -12.35 3.82
N MET A 310 16.70 -11.49 4.66
CA MET A 310 17.42 -10.36 5.27
C MET A 310 18.66 -10.83 6.05
N ASN A 311 18.58 -12.00 6.66
CA ASN A 311 19.69 -12.63 7.34
C ASN A 311 19.92 -14.02 6.74
N THR A 312 21.01 -14.17 6.01
CA THR A 312 21.39 -15.39 5.29
C THR A 312 21.64 -16.59 6.22
N ALA A 313 21.80 -16.38 7.53
CA ALA A 313 21.85 -17.49 8.50
C ALA A 313 20.58 -18.33 8.55
N PHE A 314 19.45 -17.83 8.00
CA PHE A 314 18.18 -18.54 7.89
C PHE A 314 17.93 -19.14 6.50
N ASP A 315 18.93 -19.13 5.59
CA ASP A 315 18.81 -19.78 4.30
C ASP A 315 18.70 -21.29 4.48
N GLY A 316 17.73 -21.88 3.76
CA GLY A 316 17.45 -23.31 3.87
C GLY A 316 16.63 -23.72 5.11
N LEU A 317 16.23 -22.79 5.98
CA LEU A 317 15.42 -23.12 7.16
C LEU A 317 14.09 -23.78 6.80
N ARG A 318 13.49 -23.40 5.68
CA ARG A 318 12.23 -23.94 5.15
C ARG A 318 12.38 -24.23 3.67
N GLU A 319 11.71 -25.27 3.21
CA GLU A 319 11.70 -25.60 1.78
C GLU A 319 11.02 -24.49 0.96
N THR A 320 11.59 -24.18 -0.20
CA THR A 320 11.05 -23.17 -1.11
C THR A 320 9.76 -23.60 -1.80
N THR A 321 9.56 -24.94 -1.94
CA THR A 321 8.32 -25.51 -2.49
C THR A 321 7.34 -25.76 -1.34
N PRO A 322 6.23 -25.01 -1.23
CA PRO A 322 5.28 -25.19 -0.16
C PRO A 322 4.49 -26.49 -0.32
N ASN A 323 4.03 -27.05 0.81
CA ASN A 323 3.01 -28.08 0.79
C ASN A 323 1.72 -27.50 0.18
N PRO A 324 1.25 -27.99 -0.99
CA PRO A 324 0.13 -27.37 -1.70
C PRO A 324 -1.19 -27.46 -0.92
N VAL A 325 -1.39 -28.54 -0.14
CA VAL A 325 -2.62 -28.73 0.64
C VAL A 325 -2.70 -27.70 1.76
N LEU A 326 -1.61 -27.51 2.51
CA LEU A 326 -1.54 -26.54 3.61
C LEU A 326 -1.65 -25.11 3.07
N PHE A 327 -0.96 -24.81 1.98
CA PHE A 327 -0.97 -23.49 1.37
C PHE A 327 -2.37 -23.13 0.83
N GLU A 328 -3.05 -24.05 0.11
CA GLU A 328 -4.39 -23.78 -0.39
C GLU A 328 -5.43 -23.63 0.73
N ALA A 329 -5.37 -24.46 1.78
CA ALA A 329 -6.25 -24.31 2.94
C ALA A 329 -6.09 -22.94 3.60
N TRP A 330 -4.86 -22.46 3.76
CA TRP A 330 -4.57 -21.12 4.29
C TRP A 330 -5.08 -20.02 3.38
N LYS A 331 -4.85 -20.09 2.08
CA LYS A 331 -5.33 -19.14 1.09
C LYS A 331 -6.85 -18.99 1.10
N GLN A 332 -7.56 -20.10 1.29
CA GLN A 332 -9.03 -20.13 1.27
C GLN A 332 -9.66 -19.80 2.62
N GLY A 333 -8.87 -19.63 3.69
CA GLY A 333 -9.43 -19.49 5.04
C GLY A 333 -10.19 -20.74 5.47
N LYS A 334 -9.57 -21.93 5.31
CA LYS A 334 -10.11 -23.27 5.65
C LYS A 334 -9.07 -24.08 6.43
N THR A 335 -8.39 -23.43 7.37
CA THR A 335 -7.31 -24.04 8.14
C THR A 335 -7.79 -24.85 9.34
N GLY A 336 -9.06 -24.70 9.72
CA GLY A 336 -9.59 -25.25 10.98
C GLY A 336 -9.21 -24.41 12.20
N TYR A 337 -8.63 -23.24 12.00
CA TYR A 337 -8.38 -22.21 13.02
C TYR A 337 -9.30 -21.02 12.77
N PRO A 338 -10.45 -20.92 13.48
CA PRO A 338 -11.54 -20.02 13.13
C PRO A 338 -11.13 -18.54 12.96
N PHE A 339 -10.26 -18.05 13.85
CA PHE A 339 -9.84 -16.65 13.77
C PHE A 339 -8.85 -16.36 12.64
N VAL A 340 -8.00 -17.34 12.28
CA VAL A 340 -7.12 -17.26 11.10
C VAL A 340 -7.98 -17.24 9.85
N ASP A 341 -8.96 -18.13 9.77
CA ASP A 341 -9.88 -18.25 8.63
C ASP A 341 -10.74 -17.00 8.47
N ALA A 342 -11.28 -16.47 9.56
CA ALA A 342 -12.02 -15.20 9.56
C ALA A 342 -11.17 -14.04 9.07
N CYS A 343 -9.93 -13.90 9.53
CA CYS A 343 -9.02 -12.86 9.08
C CYS A 343 -8.69 -12.97 7.60
N MET A 344 -8.45 -14.19 7.09
CA MET A 344 -8.19 -14.41 5.66
C MET A 344 -9.41 -14.07 4.80
N ARG A 345 -10.60 -14.55 5.18
CA ARG A 345 -11.85 -14.28 4.43
C ARG A 345 -12.22 -12.79 4.46
N TYR A 346 -12.04 -12.12 5.60
CA TYR A 346 -12.19 -10.67 5.70
C TYR A 346 -11.25 -9.92 4.76
N LEU A 347 -9.96 -10.32 4.73
CA LEU A 347 -8.98 -9.72 3.82
C LEU A 347 -9.37 -9.93 2.36
N ILE A 348 -9.77 -11.14 1.97
CA ILE A 348 -10.24 -11.44 0.61
C ILE A 348 -11.42 -10.54 0.22
N GLN A 349 -12.35 -10.30 1.14
CA GLN A 349 -13.54 -9.50 0.88
C GLN A 349 -13.25 -7.99 0.81
N THR A 350 -12.37 -7.48 1.69
CA THR A 350 -12.22 -6.04 1.91
C THR A 350 -10.92 -5.45 1.37
N GLY A 351 -9.93 -6.28 1.05
CA GLY A 351 -8.59 -5.83 0.65
C GLY A 351 -7.79 -5.17 1.78
N TRP A 352 -8.26 -5.28 3.03
CA TRP A 352 -7.61 -4.64 4.17
C TRP A 352 -7.66 -5.52 5.42
N LEU A 353 -6.64 -5.40 6.26
CA LEU A 353 -6.58 -6.04 7.56
C LEU A 353 -5.70 -5.18 8.49
N ASN A 354 -6.02 -5.10 9.78
CA ASN A 354 -5.20 -4.38 10.74
C ASN A 354 -3.87 -5.11 10.98
N PHE A 355 -2.83 -4.35 11.37
CA PHE A 355 -1.44 -4.84 11.42
C PHE A 355 -1.26 -6.12 12.25
N ARG A 356 -1.87 -6.19 13.44
CA ARG A 356 -1.73 -7.36 14.32
C ARG A 356 -2.22 -8.65 13.65
N MET A 357 -3.32 -8.58 12.92
CA MET A 357 -3.88 -9.73 12.21
C MET A 357 -3.05 -10.09 10.98
N ARG A 358 -2.48 -9.11 10.27
CA ARG A 358 -1.49 -9.39 9.20
C ARG A 358 -0.32 -10.18 9.76
N ALA A 359 0.25 -9.75 10.89
CA ALA A 359 1.35 -10.43 11.55
C ALA A 359 0.98 -11.87 11.97
N MET A 360 -0.24 -12.09 12.44
CA MET A 360 -0.75 -13.42 12.76
C MET A 360 -0.87 -14.30 11.53
N LEU A 361 -1.43 -13.80 10.41
CA LEU A 361 -1.53 -14.58 9.17
C LEU A 361 -0.17 -15.02 8.64
N VAL A 362 0.83 -14.13 8.68
CA VAL A 362 2.21 -14.43 8.29
C VAL A 362 2.83 -15.45 9.24
N SER A 363 2.74 -15.21 10.55
CA SER A 363 3.27 -16.12 11.57
C SER A 363 2.63 -17.51 11.47
N PHE A 364 1.33 -17.60 11.20
CA PHE A 364 0.66 -18.88 10.99
C PHE A 364 1.20 -19.61 9.77
N ALA A 365 1.29 -18.96 8.62
CA ALA A 365 1.82 -19.57 7.40
C ALA A 365 3.25 -20.10 7.59
N THR A 366 4.10 -19.32 8.29
CA THR A 366 5.54 -19.61 8.33
C THR A 366 5.99 -20.42 9.56
N HIS A 367 5.30 -20.33 10.70
CA HIS A 367 5.64 -21.09 11.91
C HIS A 367 4.73 -22.30 12.12
N TYR A 368 3.41 -22.16 11.89
CA TYR A 368 2.49 -23.28 12.07
C TYR A 368 2.49 -24.22 10.88
N LEU A 369 2.43 -23.67 9.63
CA LEU A 369 2.42 -24.47 8.42
C LEU A 369 3.82 -24.76 7.88
N TRP A 370 4.86 -24.18 8.47
CA TRP A 370 6.26 -24.31 8.09
C TRP A 370 6.54 -23.96 6.61
N LEU A 371 5.76 -23.04 6.04
CA LEU A 371 5.92 -22.60 4.65
C LEU A 371 7.07 -21.60 4.53
N HIS A 372 7.82 -21.68 3.41
CA HIS A 372 8.75 -20.60 3.05
C HIS A 372 7.98 -19.30 2.84
N TRP A 373 8.55 -18.17 3.27
CA TRP A 373 7.83 -16.88 3.33
C TRP A 373 7.43 -16.29 1.98
N GLN A 374 8.17 -16.55 0.89
CA GLN A 374 7.98 -15.86 -0.40
C GLN A 374 6.61 -16.10 -1.03
N GLN A 375 6.16 -17.36 -1.16
CA GLN A 375 4.87 -17.63 -1.80
C GLN A 375 3.68 -17.08 -1.00
N PRO A 376 3.59 -17.24 0.33
CA PRO A 376 2.62 -16.54 1.15
C PRO A 376 2.72 -15.01 1.03
N ALA A 377 3.93 -14.44 0.88
CA ALA A 377 4.10 -13.00 0.68
C ALA A 377 3.50 -12.53 -0.64
N HIS A 378 3.81 -13.21 -1.76
CA HIS A 378 3.23 -12.88 -3.05
C HIS A 378 1.70 -12.98 -3.02
N TYR A 379 1.14 -14.04 -2.42
CA TYR A 379 -0.30 -14.18 -2.32
C TYR A 379 -0.96 -13.05 -1.51
N LEU A 380 -0.43 -12.73 -0.33
CA LEU A 380 -0.98 -11.62 0.47
C LEU A 380 -0.80 -10.26 -0.21
N ALA A 381 0.29 -10.06 -0.96
CA ALA A 381 0.48 -8.85 -1.77
C ALA A 381 -0.70 -8.63 -2.72
N THR A 382 -1.19 -9.68 -3.39
CA THR A 382 -2.33 -9.61 -4.31
C THR A 382 -3.67 -9.29 -3.63
N LEU A 383 -3.78 -9.48 -2.32
CA LEU A 383 -4.99 -9.24 -1.55
C LEU A 383 -5.00 -7.87 -0.86
N PHE A 384 -3.83 -7.32 -0.50
CA PHE A 384 -3.74 -6.04 0.18
C PHE A 384 -3.89 -4.87 -0.80
N LEU A 385 -5.00 -4.14 -0.72
CA LEU A 385 -5.24 -2.93 -1.50
C LEU A 385 -4.16 -1.86 -1.26
N ASP A 386 -3.57 -1.89 -0.08
CA ASP A 386 -2.48 -1.02 0.37
C ASP A 386 -1.08 -1.65 0.18
N TYR A 387 -0.94 -2.57 -0.80
CA TYR A 387 0.35 -3.19 -1.06
C TYR A 387 1.44 -2.16 -1.35
N GLU A 388 2.47 -2.16 -0.50
CA GLU A 388 3.66 -1.32 -0.58
C GLU A 388 4.89 -2.22 -0.42
N PRO A 389 5.68 -2.49 -1.48
CA PRO A 389 6.79 -3.45 -1.44
C PRO A 389 7.76 -3.22 -0.30
N GLY A 390 8.12 -1.94 -0.07
CA GLY A 390 9.06 -1.56 0.98
C GLY A 390 8.57 -1.78 2.40
N ILE A 391 7.26 -1.92 2.61
CA ILE A 391 6.67 -2.30 3.90
C ILE A 391 6.42 -3.80 3.92
N HIS A 392 5.87 -4.35 2.85
CA HIS A 392 5.41 -5.72 2.76
C HIS A 392 6.53 -6.73 2.99
N TYR A 393 7.58 -6.71 2.17
CA TYR A 393 8.65 -7.69 2.26
C TYR A 393 9.45 -7.62 3.57
N PRO A 394 9.91 -6.45 4.05
CA PRO A 394 10.61 -6.39 5.33
C PRO A 394 9.76 -6.82 6.52
N GLN A 395 8.47 -6.47 6.52
CA GLN A 395 7.55 -6.90 7.59
C GLN A 395 7.25 -8.39 7.50
N PHE A 396 7.07 -8.92 6.29
CA PHE A 396 6.82 -10.34 6.09
C PHE A 396 7.98 -11.18 6.62
N GLN A 397 9.21 -10.84 6.26
CA GLN A 397 10.41 -11.52 6.74
C GLN A 397 10.56 -11.39 8.27
N MET A 398 10.27 -10.22 8.84
CA MET A 398 10.31 -10.03 10.28
C MET A 398 9.31 -10.92 11.02
N GLN A 399 8.08 -11.07 10.49
CA GLN A 399 7.06 -11.93 11.11
C GLN A 399 7.30 -13.43 10.84
N SER A 400 8.10 -13.75 9.83
CA SER A 400 8.53 -15.13 9.51
C SER A 400 9.73 -15.61 10.34
N GLY A 401 10.31 -14.72 11.16
CA GLY A 401 11.47 -15.04 12.01
C GLY A 401 12.82 -15.09 11.30
N VAL A 402 12.91 -14.70 10.02
CA VAL A 402 14.16 -14.79 9.20
C VAL A 402 15.02 -13.52 9.24
N THR A 403 14.81 -12.65 10.23
CA THR A 403 15.58 -11.39 10.38
C THR A 403 16.44 -11.32 11.64
N ALA A 404 16.44 -12.37 12.46
CA ALA A 404 16.98 -12.41 13.84
C ALA A 404 16.33 -11.41 14.82
N ILE A 405 15.44 -10.54 14.36
CA ILE A 405 14.68 -9.62 15.20
C ILE A 405 13.32 -10.29 15.50
N ASN A 406 13.03 -10.56 16.77
CA ASN A 406 11.82 -11.28 17.20
C ASN A 406 11.68 -12.69 16.59
N ALA A 407 12.76 -13.38 16.31
CA ALA A 407 12.77 -14.70 15.66
C ALA A 407 11.87 -15.73 16.37
N THR A 408 11.72 -15.62 17.69
CA THR A 408 10.90 -16.52 18.52
C THR A 408 9.48 -15.99 18.79
N ARG A 409 9.06 -14.92 18.10
CA ARG A 409 7.74 -14.33 18.32
C ARG A 409 6.69 -15.04 17.46
N ILE A 410 6.06 -16.05 18.04
CA ILE A 410 4.98 -16.80 17.43
C ILE A 410 3.64 -16.26 17.91
N TYR A 411 2.71 -15.99 16.99
CA TYR A 411 1.35 -15.59 17.32
C TYR A 411 0.47 -16.83 17.53
N SER A 412 0.12 -17.15 18.79
CA SER A 412 -0.85 -18.20 19.05
C SER A 412 -2.24 -17.83 18.51
N PRO A 413 -2.81 -18.58 17.54
CA PRO A 413 -4.10 -18.26 16.96
C PRO A 413 -5.23 -18.19 18.00
N TYR A 414 -5.28 -19.14 18.92
CA TYR A 414 -6.30 -19.19 19.96
C TYR A 414 -6.21 -18.00 20.93
N LYS A 415 -4.97 -17.66 21.37
CA LYS A 415 -4.78 -16.48 22.20
C LYS A 415 -5.15 -15.19 21.48
N GLN A 416 -4.77 -15.05 20.20
CA GLN A 416 -5.19 -13.87 19.42
C GLN A 416 -6.71 -13.82 19.26
N SER A 417 -7.36 -14.95 19.05
CA SER A 417 -8.81 -15.06 18.93
C SER A 417 -9.52 -14.54 20.19
N THR A 418 -9.18 -15.08 21.35
CA THR A 418 -9.82 -14.69 22.62
C THR A 418 -9.48 -13.26 23.06
N ASP A 419 -8.25 -12.78 22.80
CA ASP A 419 -7.83 -11.43 23.18
C ASP A 419 -8.44 -10.34 22.24
N GLN A 420 -8.66 -10.63 20.96
CA GLN A 420 -9.01 -9.63 19.95
C GLN A 420 -10.47 -9.72 19.45
N ASP A 421 -11.14 -10.84 19.69
CA ASP A 421 -12.55 -11.09 19.38
C ASP A 421 -13.21 -11.90 20.52
N PRO A 422 -13.24 -11.41 21.77
CA PRO A 422 -13.63 -12.21 22.92
C PRO A 422 -15.04 -12.80 22.85
N THR A 423 -15.92 -12.20 22.08
CA THR A 423 -17.30 -12.69 21.86
C THR A 423 -17.44 -13.62 20.66
N GLY A 424 -16.41 -13.76 19.83
CA GLY A 424 -16.48 -14.52 18.59
C GLY A 424 -17.30 -13.85 17.48
N SER A 425 -17.66 -12.57 17.63
CA SER A 425 -18.51 -11.86 16.68
C SER A 425 -17.85 -11.70 15.31
N PHE A 426 -16.55 -11.47 15.26
CA PHE A 426 -15.80 -11.40 14.02
C PHE A 426 -15.71 -12.77 13.33
N ILE A 427 -15.46 -13.83 14.11
CA ILE A 427 -15.49 -15.19 13.57
C ILE A 427 -16.87 -15.50 13.01
N ALA A 428 -17.95 -15.28 13.77
CA ALA A 428 -19.31 -15.54 13.32
C ALA A 428 -19.67 -14.81 12.01
N GLN A 429 -19.18 -13.61 11.83
CA GLN A 429 -19.43 -12.79 10.63
C GLN A 429 -18.71 -13.34 9.38
N TYR A 430 -17.45 -13.79 9.51
CA TYR A 430 -16.62 -14.17 8.35
C TYR A 430 -16.44 -15.69 8.19
N VAL A 431 -16.90 -16.46 9.19
CA VAL A 431 -17.00 -17.93 9.16
C VAL A 431 -18.44 -18.29 9.53
N PRO A 432 -19.40 -18.03 8.61
CA PRO A 432 -20.83 -18.17 8.92
C PRO A 432 -21.23 -19.58 9.32
N GLU A 433 -20.48 -20.61 8.91
CA GLU A 433 -20.66 -21.98 9.34
C GLU A 433 -20.47 -22.19 10.86
N LEU A 434 -19.79 -21.26 11.54
CA LEU A 434 -19.63 -21.26 13.00
C LEU A 434 -20.53 -20.24 13.73
N ALA A 435 -21.37 -19.48 13.04
CA ALA A 435 -22.10 -18.37 13.63
C ALA A 435 -23.06 -18.78 14.78
N HIS A 436 -23.52 -20.03 14.78
CA HIS A 436 -24.40 -20.59 15.80
C HIS A 436 -23.64 -21.27 16.96
N ILE A 437 -22.32 -21.36 16.88
CA ILE A 437 -21.49 -21.95 17.93
C ILE A 437 -21.23 -20.89 19.03
N PRO A 438 -21.59 -21.16 20.29
CA PRO A 438 -21.41 -20.18 21.35
C PRO A 438 -19.95 -20.00 21.74
N ALA A 439 -19.59 -18.82 22.25
CA ALA A 439 -18.34 -18.64 22.96
C ALA A 439 -18.36 -19.49 24.26
N PRO A 440 -17.24 -20.12 24.66
CA PRO A 440 -15.89 -20.03 24.07
C PRO A 440 -15.60 -20.98 22.89
N TYR A 441 -16.52 -21.87 22.55
CA TYR A 441 -16.26 -22.95 21.56
C TYR A 441 -16.06 -22.44 20.13
N ILE A 442 -16.62 -21.28 19.78
CA ILE A 442 -16.42 -20.67 18.44
C ILE A 442 -14.91 -20.41 18.16
N HIS A 443 -14.10 -20.17 19.19
CA HIS A 443 -12.66 -19.96 19.04
C HIS A 443 -11.90 -21.26 18.78
N GLN A 444 -12.43 -22.38 19.31
CA GLN A 444 -11.82 -23.70 19.20
C GLN A 444 -12.91 -24.79 19.14
N PRO A 445 -13.52 -25.04 17.97
CA PRO A 445 -14.63 -25.99 17.83
C PRO A 445 -14.30 -27.42 18.21
N THR A 446 -13.01 -27.80 18.26
CA THR A 446 -12.57 -29.12 18.74
C THR A 446 -12.89 -29.37 20.22
N LEU A 447 -13.18 -28.32 20.99
CA LEU A 447 -13.57 -28.41 22.41
C LEU A 447 -15.08 -28.46 22.62
N LEU A 448 -15.88 -28.38 21.53
CA LEU A 448 -17.35 -28.43 21.66
C LEU A 448 -17.79 -29.80 22.20
N PRO A 449 -18.53 -29.86 23.33
CA PRO A 449 -19.00 -31.10 23.86
C PRO A 449 -19.94 -31.84 22.90
N PRO A 450 -19.85 -33.18 22.76
CA PRO A 450 -20.66 -33.94 21.80
C PRO A 450 -22.17 -33.68 21.92
N LEU A 451 -22.70 -33.65 23.13
CA LEU A 451 -24.12 -33.39 23.40
C LEU A 451 -24.56 -31.99 22.87
N LEU A 452 -23.70 -30.99 23.02
CA LEU A 452 -23.98 -29.66 22.51
C LEU A 452 -23.84 -29.60 20.98
N ALA A 453 -22.88 -30.32 20.42
CA ALA A 453 -22.72 -30.44 18.96
C ALA A 453 -23.96 -31.06 18.31
N ASP A 454 -24.50 -32.13 18.90
CA ASP A 454 -25.75 -32.75 18.46
C ASP A 454 -26.95 -31.80 18.56
N THR A 455 -27.06 -31.05 19.67
CA THR A 455 -28.12 -30.04 19.85
C THR A 455 -28.05 -28.93 18.80
N LEU A 456 -26.84 -28.53 18.42
CA LEU A 456 -26.60 -27.49 17.40
C LEU A 456 -26.60 -28.05 15.96
N ASN A 457 -26.79 -29.37 15.78
CA ASN A 457 -26.65 -30.06 14.50
C ASN A 457 -25.32 -29.73 13.79
N PHE A 458 -24.25 -29.61 14.55
CA PHE A 458 -22.91 -29.29 14.07
C PHE A 458 -22.01 -30.52 14.12
N GLN A 459 -21.28 -30.76 13.05
CA GLN A 459 -20.30 -31.82 12.95
C GLN A 459 -18.96 -31.29 12.43
N LEU A 460 -17.96 -31.27 13.29
CA LEU A 460 -16.59 -30.94 12.87
C LEU A 460 -16.08 -31.95 11.84
N GLY A 461 -15.42 -31.45 10.79
CA GLY A 461 -15.01 -32.25 9.61
C GLY A 461 -16.05 -32.28 8.49
N ARG A 462 -17.34 -32.00 8.77
CA ARG A 462 -18.40 -31.82 7.77
C ARG A 462 -18.73 -30.35 7.55
N ASP A 463 -19.08 -29.65 8.62
CA ASP A 463 -19.57 -28.26 8.55
C ASP A 463 -18.42 -27.25 8.61
N TYR A 464 -17.37 -27.61 9.34
CA TYR A 464 -16.12 -26.82 9.44
C TYR A 464 -14.93 -27.80 9.52
N PRO A 465 -13.79 -27.52 8.87
CA PRO A 465 -12.66 -28.44 8.83
C PRO A 465 -11.99 -28.65 10.20
N PHE A 466 -11.40 -29.82 10.41
CA PHE A 466 -10.45 -30.03 11.50
C PHE A 466 -9.22 -29.12 11.33
N PRO A 467 -8.54 -28.72 12.42
CA PRO A 467 -7.24 -28.05 12.34
C PRO A 467 -6.26 -28.82 11.46
N ILE A 468 -5.71 -28.16 10.43
CA ILE A 468 -4.81 -28.81 9.45
C ILE A 468 -3.43 -29.15 10.01
N VAL A 469 -3.08 -28.60 11.17
CA VAL A 469 -1.87 -28.90 11.94
C VAL A 469 -2.26 -28.97 13.43
N ASP A 470 -1.55 -29.80 14.21
CA ASP A 470 -1.69 -29.81 15.65
C ASP A 470 -1.03 -28.57 16.28
N ASN A 471 -1.74 -27.90 17.16
CA ASN A 471 -1.28 -26.64 17.76
C ASN A 471 0.02 -26.79 18.58
N ASN A 472 0.13 -27.89 19.37
CA ASN A 472 1.28 -28.09 20.23
C ASN A 472 2.51 -28.51 19.44
N GLN A 473 2.33 -29.39 18.46
CA GLN A 473 3.41 -29.81 17.57
C GLN A 473 3.93 -28.62 16.75
N ALA A 474 3.03 -27.82 16.17
CA ALA A 474 3.42 -26.64 15.40
C ALA A 474 4.19 -25.62 16.28
N TYR A 475 3.76 -25.41 17.50
CA TYR A 475 4.42 -24.49 18.43
C TYR A 475 5.81 -25.02 18.89
N GLN A 476 5.98 -26.32 19.04
CA GLN A 476 7.27 -26.94 19.40
C GLN A 476 8.27 -26.92 18.23
N LEU A 477 7.78 -27.06 16.99
CA LEU A 477 8.61 -27.00 15.79
C LEU A 477 9.13 -25.60 15.50
N ALA A 478 8.35 -24.58 15.81
CA ALA A 478 8.63 -23.17 15.53
C ALA A 478 9.51 -22.51 16.61
#